data_127318a07480018e279a0ab595911896
#
_entry.id   127318a07480018e279a0ab595911896
#
_cell.length_a   1.000
_cell.length_b   1.000
_cell.length_c   1.000
_cell.angle_alpha   90.00
_cell.angle_beta   90.00
_cell.angle_gamma   90.00
#
_symmetry.space_group_name_H-M   'P 1'
#
loop_
_entity.id
_entity.type
_entity.pdbx_description
1 polymer ?
#
loop_
_entity_poly.entity_id
_entity_poly.type
_entity_poly.pdbx_seq_one_letter_code
_entity_poly.pdbx_strand_id
1 'polypeptide(L)'
;MKKWTVLLMTSLMVLFLAACGGDEEAKDAEKKDEGQNTELSAQDKKKQEEMQKKLDEQMVEDDSTVAVVNDEKILGVDYNLTLSTLQGQMQQMGQDPTTKETSEQMKTQVIDSLVGQALILQEADKKGIKASEEDINEQFEQTKGQFEDEKAFAAALEQSKLDEKELKAQIADSIQFNQYVEKEVPTGEVSEDEIKKAYEEVKTQSEGADQEVPKLEDVKEQIKASIQQQKQQEVLAQHVDDLKEKGKVDIKI
;
A
#
# COMPACT_ATOMS: atom_id res chain seq x y z
N MET A 1 31.57 13.42 0.91
CA MET A 1 31.07 12.33 1.75
C MET A 1 30.16 12.92 2.80
N LYS A 2 28.89 13.10 2.50
CA LYS A 2 27.84 13.54 3.44
C LYS A 2 26.77 12.45 3.43
N LYS A 3 26.70 11.73 4.55
CA LYS A 3 25.67 10.71 4.81
C LYS A 3 24.33 11.42 4.98
N TRP A 4 23.40 11.21 4.06
CA TRP A 4 22.03 11.66 4.20
C TRP A 4 21.23 10.51 4.83
N THR A 5 20.97 10.67 6.10
CA THR A 5 20.04 9.83 6.85
C THR A 5 18.62 10.31 6.54
N VAL A 6 17.89 9.56 5.73
CA VAL A 6 16.45 9.74 5.56
C VAL A 6 15.76 9.10 6.76
N LEU A 7 15.28 9.93 7.67
CA LEU A 7 14.52 9.55 8.86
C LEU A 7 13.06 9.38 8.43
N LEU A 8 12.63 8.14 8.21
CA LEU A 8 11.23 7.78 8.03
C LEU A 8 10.58 7.76 9.42
N MET A 9 9.88 8.85 9.76
CA MET A 9 9.06 8.93 10.97
C MET A 9 7.79 8.08 10.79
N THR A 10 7.83 6.86 11.29
CA THR A 10 6.64 6.08 11.58
C THR A 10 5.99 6.65 12.85
N SER A 11 4.93 7.45 12.67
CA SER A 11 4.11 7.98 13.76
C SER A 11 3.23 6.86 14.33
N LEU A 12 3.72 6.18 15.35
CA LEU A 12 2.94 5.26 16.17
C LEU A 12 2.11 6.11 17.14
N MET A 13 0.84 6.33 16.81
CA MET A 13 -0.11 7.08 17.64
C MET A 13 -0.63 6.17 18.76
N VAL A 14 0.08 6.16 19.90
CA VAL A 14 -0.39 5.53 21.13
C VAL A 14 -1.37 6.50 21.80
N LEU A 15 -2.65 6.20 21.75
CA LEU A 15 -3.70 6.90 22.49
C LEU A 15 -3.64 6.49 23.97
N PHE A 16 -2.95 7.28 24.79
CA PHE A 16 -3.12 7.24 26.24
C PHE A 16 -4.37 8.04 26.61
N LEU A 17 -5.42 7.35 27.02
CA LEU A 17 -6.54 7.91 27.76
C LEU A 17 -6.09 8.13 29.22
N ALA A 18 -5.65 9.34 29.55
CA ALA A 18 -5.48 9.76 30.92
C ALA A 18 -6.84 10.17 31.49
N ALA A 19 -7.43 9.32 32.31
CA ALA A 19 -8.54 9.69 33.17
C ALA A 19 -8.03 10.57 34.31
N CYS A 20 -8.50 11.80 34.38
CA CYS A 20 -8.22 12.74 35.46
C CYS A 20 -9.11 12.42 36.65
N GLY A 21 -8.50 12.24 37.82
CA GLY A 21 -9.12 11.90 39.05
C GLY A 21 -9.80 13.10 39.76
N GLY A 22 -10.70 12.77 40.67
CA GLY A 22 -11.22 13.62 41.72
C GLY A 22 -11.40 12.80 42.98
N ASP A 23 -10.85 13.32 44.06
CA ASP A 23 -10.85 12.78 45.41
C ASP A 23 -12.24 12.49 45.97
N GLU A 24 -12.42 11.41 46.71
CA GLU A 24 -12.76 11.29 48.16
C GLU A 24 -13.20 9.88 48.56
N GLU A 25 -12.48 9.45 49.64
CA GLU A 25 -12.86 8.51 50.74
C GLU A 25 -13.43 7.10 50.50
N ALA A 26 -12.58 6.17 50.91
CA ALA A 26 -12.71 4.86 51.54
C ALA A 26 -14.11 4.24 51.74
N LYS A 27 -14.24 2.97 51.29
CA LYS A 27 -14.51 1.74 52.07
C LYS A 27 -14.55 0.51 51.17
N ASP A 28 -13.66 -0.39 51.52
CA ASP A 28 -13.76 -1.88 51.57
C ASP A 28 -14.83 -2.57 50.70
N ALA A 29 -14.37 -3.27 49.64
CA ALA A 29 -14.91 -4.57 49.22
C ALA A 29 -14.02 -5.20 48.14
N GLU A 30 -13.44 -6.34 48.43
CA GLU A 30 -12.85 -7.28 47.49
C GLU A 30 -13.76 -7.53 46.29
N LYS A 31 -13.28 -7.27 45.07
CA LYS A 31 -13.75 -7.95 43.85
C LYS A 31 -12.69 -7.93 42.76
N LYS A 32 -12.13 -9.09 42.52
CA LYS A 32 -11.68 -9.67 41.24
C LYS A 32 -11.37 -8.71 40.11
N ASP A 33 -10.09 -8.66 39.80
CA ASP A 33 -9.51 -8.30 38.50
C ASP A 33 -10.08 -9.27 37.43
N GLU A 34 -11.08 -8.82 36.69
CA GLU A 34 -11.51 -9.42 35.45
C GLU A 34 -10.97 -8.55 34.34
N GLY A 35 -9.84 -8.97 33.76
CA GLY A 35 -9.36 -8.46 32.49
C GLY A 35 -10.50 -8.43 31.48
N GLN A 36 -10.86 -7.26 31.00
CA GLN A 36 -11.80 -7.08 29.89
C GLN A 36 -11.23 -7.71 28.63
N ASN A 37 -11.34 -9.02 28.54
CA ASN A 37 -11.39 -9.73 27.29
C ASN A 37 -12.79 -9.44 26.71
N THR A 38 -12.87 -8.44 25.82
CA THR A 38 -14.11 -8.14 25.12
C THR A 38 -14.36 -9.28 24.14
N GLU A 39 -14.98 -10.37 24.63
CA GLU A 39 -15.48 -11.42 23.72
C GLU A 39 -16.45 -10.77 22.75
N LEU A 40 -16.06 -10.75 21.49
CA LEU A 40 -16.92 -10.35 20.38
C LEU A 40 -18.26 -11.10 20.52
N SER A 41 -19.38 -10.38 20.45
CA SER A 41 -20.69 -11.00 20.53
C SER A 41 -20.83 -12.08 19.45
N ALA A 42 -21.65 -13.09 19.69
CA ALA A 42 -21.92 -14.13 18.68
C ALA A 42 -22.43 -13.54 17.35
N GLN A 43 -23.05 -12.38 17.41
CA GLN A 43 -23.53 -11.65 16.23
C GLN A 43 -22.39 -10.97 15.48
N ASP A 44 -21.38 -10.44 16.18
CA ASP A 44 -20.22 -9.80 15.54
C ASP A 44 -19.31 -10.87 14.90
N LYS A 45 -19.11 -12.02 15.57
CA LYS A 45 -18.40 -13.16 14.97
C LYS A 45 -19.05 -13.62 13.67
N LYS A 46 -20.39 -13.76 13.66
CA LYS A 46 -21.12 -14.16 12.45
C LYS A 46 -20.98 -13.15 11.32
N LYS A 47 -21.04 -11.85 11.62
CA LYS A 47 -20.82 -10.79 10.60
C LYS A 47 -19.39 -10.83 10.04
N GLN A 48 -18.42 -11.08 10.90
CA GLN A 48 -17.01 -11.20 10.49
C GLN A 48 -16.80 -12.43 9.60
N GLU A 49 -17.40 -13.57 9.93
CA GLU A 49 -17.36 -14.79 9.10
C GLU A 49 -18.05 -14.57 7.74
N GLU A 50 -19.20 -13.91 7.72
CA GLU A 50 -19.91 -13.59 6.46
C GLU A 50 -19.10 -12.60 5.60
N MET A 51 -18.42 -11.63 6.20
CA MET A 51 -17.53 -10.71 5.50
C MET A 51 -16.33 -11.47 4.91
N GLN A 52 -15.65 -12.28 5.74
CA GLN A 52 -14.49 -13.06 5.28
C GLN A 52 -14.87 -13.96 4.11
N LYS A 53 -15.99 -14.67 4.20
CA LYS A 53 -16.49 -15.50 3.08
C LYS A 53 -16.66 -14.71 1.80
N LYS A 54 -17.22 -13.50 1.85
CA LYS A 54 -17.39 -12.64 0.67
C LYS A 54 -16.07 -12.12 0.11
N LEU A 55 -15.05 -11.93 0.96
CA LEU A 55 -13.71 -11.56 0.52
C LEU A 55 -13.05 -12.75 -0.20
N ASP A 56 -13.18 -13.96 0.37
CA ASP A 56 -12.64 -15.19 -0.22
C ASP A 56 -13.31 -15.52 -1.57
N GLU A 57 -14.61 -15.24 -1.71
CA GLU A 57 -15.34 -15.42 -2.97
C GLU A 57 -14.83 -14.52 -4.13
N GLN A 58 -14.06 -13.47 -3.83
CA GLN A 58 -13.45 -12.60 -4.83
C GLN A 58 -12.07 -13.12 -5.30
N MET A 59 -11.50 -14.08 -4.59
CA MET A 59 -10.24 -14.70 -4.95
C MET A 59 -10.41 -15.71 -6.08
N VAL A 60 -9.31 -15.98 -6.77
CA VAL A 60 -9.22 -17.01 -7.81
C VAL A 60 -8.29 -18.13 -7.36
N GLU A 61 -8.23 -19.26 -8.08
CA GLU A 61 -7.25 -20.30 -7.81
C GLU A 61 -5.83 -19.77 -8.06
N ASP A 62 -4.89 -20.07 -7.15
CA ASP A 62 -3.53 -19.47 -7.15
C ASP A 62 -2.76 -19.78 -8.46
N ASP A 63 -2.97 -20.95 -9.06
CA ASP A 63 -2.35 -21.41 -10.31
C ASP A 63 -3.11 -21.00 -11.59
N SER A 64 -4.28 -20.37 -11.45
CA SER A 64 -5.06 -19.90 -12.59
C SER A 64 -4.35 -18.74 -13.29
N THR A 65 -4.54 -18.62 -14.60
CA THR A 65 -4.05 -17.48 -15.36
C THR A 65 -5.12 -16.38 -15.36
N VAL A 66 -4.82 -15.22 -14.76
CA VAL A 66 -5.75 -14.07 -14.71
C VAL A 66 -5.58 -13.11 -15.89
N ALA A 67 -4.37 -13.03 -16.43
CA ALA A 67 -4.08 -12.29 -17.66
C ALA A 67 -2.83 -12.84 -18.34
N VAL A 68 -2.66 -12.50 -19.62
CA VAL A 68 -1.43 -12.78 -20.39
C VAL A 68 -0.97 -11.46 -21.00
N VAL A 69 0.29 -11.09 -20.73
CA VAL A 69 0.93 -9.86 -21.20
C VAL A 69 2.13 -10.24 -22.07
N ASN A 70 2.07 -10.05 -23.38
CA ASN A 70 3.13 -10.40 -24.34
C ASN A 70 3.58 -11.83 -24.18
N ASP A 71 2.93 -12.85 -24.03
CA ASP A 71 3.27 -14.26 -23.80
C ASP A 71 3.65 -14.61 -22.35
N GLU A 72 3.72 -13.67 -21.41
CA GLU A 72 3.94 -13.88 -19.98
C GLU A 72 2.60 -13.96 -19.24
N LYS A 73 2.45 -14.94 -18.35
CA LYS A 73 1.23 -15.15 -17.59
C LYS A 73 1.30 -14.42 -16.26
N ILE A 74 0.22 -13.73 -15.93
CA ILE A 74 -0.06 -13.27 -14.56
C ILE A 74 -0.91 -14.33 -13.88
N LEU A 75 -0.47 -14.80 -12.73
CA LEU A 75 -1.11 -15.90 -12.01
C LEU A 75 -2.10 -15.41 -10.95
N GLY A 76 -2.99 -16.31 -10.55
CA GLY A 76 -3.97 -16.06 -9.49
C GLY A 76 -3.33 -15.73 -8.15
N VAL A 77 -2.17 -16.28 -7.83
CA VAL A 77 -1.44 -15.96 -6.59
C VAL A 77 -1.11 -14.46 -6.51
N ASP A 78 -0.62 -13.85 -7.59
CA ASP A 78 -0.29 -12.42 -7.64
C ASP A 78 -1.55 -11.55 -7.54
N TYR A 79 -2.61 -12.00 -8.21
CA TYR A 79 -3.93 -11.35 -8.13
C TYR A 79 -4.48 -11.38 -6.71
N ASN A 80 -4.49 -12.54 -6.06
CA ASN A 80 -5.01 -12.72 -4.70
C ASN A 80 -4.24 -11.88 -3.68
N LEU A 81 -2.91 -11.82 -3.79
CA LEU A 81 -2.06 -11.02 -2.91
C LEU A 81 -2.36 -9.52 -3.05
N THR A 82 -2.41 -9.03 -4.29
CA THR A 82 -2.72 -7.63 -4.60
C THR A 82 -4.15 -7.28 -4.17
N LEU A 83 -5.12 -8.15 -4.43
CA LEU A 83 -6.51 -7.99 -4.02
C LEU A 83 -6.65 -7.91 -2.50
N SER A 84 -6.00 -8.82 -1.77
CA SER A 84 -6.04 -8.84 -0.29
C SER A 84 -5.47 -7.55 0.31
N THR A 85 -4.39 -7.04 -0.28
CA THR A 85 -3.80 -5.76 0.13
C THR A 85 -4.79 -4.62 -0.08
N LEU A 86 -5.45 -4.56 -1.23
CA LEU A 86 -6.43 -3.51 -1.54
C LEU A 86 -7.68 -3.63 -0.65
N GLN A 87 -8.18 -4.85 -0.40
CA GLN A 87 -9.28 -5.11 0.53
C GLN A 87 -8.97 -4.61 1.94
N GLY A 88 -7.76 -4.90 2.45
CA GLY A 88 -7.30 -4.43 3.76
C GLY A 88 -7.21 -2.91 3.83
N GLN A 89 -6.71 -2.25 2.79
CA GLN A 89 -6.62 -0.81 2.71
C GLN A 89 -8.01 -0.15 2.72
N MET A 90 -8.97 -0.70 1.97
CA MET A 90 -10.35 -0.19 1.95
C MET A 90 -11.03 -0.34 3.31
N GLN A 91 -10.84 -1.47 4.00
CA GLN A 91 -11.36 -1.66 5.35
C GLN A 91 -10.76 -0.66 6.34
N GLN A 92 -9.46 -0.35 6.26
CA GLN A 92 -8.82 0.66 7.10
C GLN A 92 -9.40 2.06 6.85
N MET A 93 -9.84 2.36 5.62
CA MET A 93 -10.54 3.60 5.26
C MET A 93 -12.03 3.57 5.61
N GLY A 94 -12.53 2.51 6.26
CA GLY A 94 -13.94 2.34 6.62
C GLY A 94 -14.87 2.06 5.44
N GLN A 95 -14.32 1.63 4.30
CA GLN A 95 -15.09 1.26 3.11
C GLN A 95 -15.39 -0.25 3.12
N ASP A 96 -16.54 -0.64 2.59
CA ASP A 96 -16.92 -2.06 2.48
C ASP A 96 -16.43 -2.65 1.15
N PRO A 97 -15.39 -3.53 1.16
CA PRO A 97 -14.84 -4.16 -0.04
C PRO A 97 -15.74 -5.28 -0.60
N THR A 98 -16.84 -5.62 0.08
CA THR A 98 -17.71 -6.74 -0.31
C THR A 98 -18.94 -6.34 -1.11
N THR A 99 -19.16 -5.04 -1.36
CA THR A 99 -20.24 -4.62 -2.24
C THR A 99 -19.92 -5.00 -3.69
N LYS A 100 -20.94 -5.26 -4.49
CA LYS A 100 -20.74 -5.65 -5.90
C LYS A 100 -19.95 -4.59 -6.67
N GLU A 101 -20.30 -3.32 -6.49
CA GLU A 101 -19.64 -2.20 -7.17
C GLU A 101 -18.16 -2.11 -6.79
N THR A 102 -17.87 -2.11 -5.48
CA THR A 102 -16.51 -2.04 -4.98
C THR A 102 -15.66 -3.25 -5.41
N SER A 103 -16.24 -4.45 -5.37
CA SER A 103 -15.59 -5.70 -5.79
C SER A 103 -15.21 -5.66 -7.29
N GLU A 104 -16.10 -5.18 -8.17
CA GLU A 104 -15.82 -5.03 -9.61
C GLU A 104 -14.75 -3.96 -9.87
N GLN A 105 -14.77 -2.86 -9.12
CA GLN A 105 -13.74 -1.81 -9.19
C GLN A 105 -12.37 -2.33 -8.74
N MET A 106 -12.31 -3.02 -7.60
CA MET A 106 -11.08 -3.62 -7.11
C MET A 106 -10.50 -4.64 -8.09
N LYS A 107 -11.34 -5.52 -8.65
CA LYS A 107 -10.91 -6.48 -9.67
C LYS A 107 -10.25 -5.78 -10.85
N THR A 108 -10.88 -4.75 -11.39
CA THR A 108 -10.35 -3.97 -12.50
C THR A 108 -9.02 -3.32 -12.11
N GLN A 109 -8.97 -2.67 -10.95
CA GLN A 109 -7.77 -1.98 -10.46
C GLN A 109 -6.59 -2.95 -10.24
N VAL A 110 -6.85 -4.13 -9.67
CA VAL A 110 -5.82 -5.16 -9.46
C VAL A 110 -5.26 -5.66 -10.80
N ILE A 111 -6.13 -5.98 -11.75
CA ILE A 111 -5.70 -6.44 -13.08
C ILE A 111 -4.90 -5.35 -13.79
N ASP A 112 -5.37 -4.11 -13.79
CA ASP A 112 -4.67 -2.99 -14.42
C ASP A 112 -3.29 -2.74 -13.80
N SER A 113 -3.19 -2.85 -12.48
CA SER A 113 -1.92 -2.72 -11.77
C SER A 113 -0.93 -3.82 -12.13
N LEU A 114 -1.37 -5.08 -12.14
CA LEU A 114 -0.52 -6.23 -12.48
C LEU A 114 -0.07 -6.21 -13.95
N VAL A 115 -0.98 -5.87 -14.86
CA VAL A 115 -0.66 -5.71 -16.29
C VAL A 115 0.34 -4.57 -16.48
N GLY A 116 0.14 -3.43 -15.82
CA GLY A 116 1.07 -2.30 -15.88
C GLY A 116 2.44 -2.66 -15.34
N GLN A 117 2.50 -3.36 -14.21
CA GLN A 117 3.76 -3.84 -13.63
C GLN A 117 4.49 -4.80 -14.58
N ALA A 118 3.80 -5.79 -15.14
CA ALA A 118 4.39 -6.74 -16.08
C ALA A 118 4.96 -6.04 -17.32
N LEU A 119 4.23 -5.07 -17.90
CA LEU A 119 4.71 -4.29 -19.05
C LEU A 119 5.98 -3.50 -18.72
N ILE A 120 6.02 -2.86 -17.55
CA ILE A 120 7.18 -2.07 -17.11
C ILE A 120 8.39 -2.98 -16.86
N LEU A 121 8.23 -4.11 -16.20
CA LEU A 121 9.31 -5.06 -15.96
C LEU A 121 9.86 -5.62 -17.28
N GLN A 122 9.00 -5.95 -18.25
CA GLN A 122 9.42 -6.38 -19.58
C GLN A 122 10.20 -5.28 -20.33
N GLU A 123 9.80 -4.01 -20.21
CA GLU A 123 10.55 -2.90 -20.81
C GLU A 123 11.88 -2.66 -20.07
N ALA A 124 11.90 -2.81 -18.74
CA ALA A 124 13.12 -2.74 -17.95
C ALA A 124 14.13 -3.81 -18.39
N ASP A 125 13.67 -5.04 -18.61
CA ASP A 125 14.52 -6.15 -19.12
C ASP A 125 15.07 -5.85 -20.51
N LYS A 126 14.25 -5.35 -21.44
CA LYS A 126 14.69 -4.95 -22.79
C LYS A 126 15.78 -3.86 -22.75
N LYS A 127 15.72 -2.99 -21.74
CA LYS A 127 16.71 -1.91 -21.52
C LYS A 127 17.91 -2.35 -20.67
N GLY A 128 17.93 -3.57 -20.16
CA GLY A 128 18.99 -4.09 -19.29
C GLY A 128 19.00 -3.47 -17.90
N ILE A 129 17.88 -2.89 -17.46
CA ILE A 129 17.72 -2.38 -16.10
C ILE A 129 17.37 -3.57 -15.21
N LYS A 130 18.19 -3.83 -14.20
CA LYS A 130 18.04 -5.00 -13.31
C LYS A 130 18.44 -4.63 -11.89
N ALA A 131 17.73 -5.20 -10.91
CA ALA A 131 18.13 -5.13 -9.52
C ALA A 131 19.48 -5.82 -9.31
N SER A 132 20.38 -5.24 -8.52
CA SER A 132 21.61 -5.90 -8.12
C SER A 132 21.36 -6.87 -6.97
N GLU A 133 22.17 -7.93 -6.88
CA GLU A 133 22.10 -8.87 -5.75
C GLU A 133 22.37 -8.18 -4.41
N GLU A 134 23.18 -7.13 -4.39
CA GLU A 134 23.48 -6.34 -3.21
C GLU A 134 22.21 -5.59 -2.73
N ASP A 135 21.52 -4.88 -3.63
CA ASP A 135 20.28 -4.15 -3.31
C ASP A 135 19.17 -5.10 -2.85
N ILE A 136 19.03 -6.26 -3.53
CA ILE A 136 18.03 -7.28 -3.15
C ILE A 136 18.30 -7.80 -1.73
N ASN A 137 19.55 -8.15 -1.42
CA ASN A 137 19.88 -8.66 -0.10
C ASN A 137 19.77 -7.58 0.98
N GLU A 138 20.16 -6.34 0.70
CA GLU A 138 19.99 -5.22 1.63
C GLU A 138 18.50 -5.02 1.96
N GLN A 139 17.64 -4.97 0.96
CA GLN A 139 16.21 -4.79 1.16
C GLN A 139 15.56 -6.00 1.84
N PHE A 140 16.01 -7.21 1.55
CA PHE A 140 15.56 -8.42 2.23
C PHE A 140 15.91 -8.40 3.72
N GLU A 141 17.13 -8.05 4.08
CA GLU A 141 17.55 -7.94 5.49
C GLU A 141 16.82 -6.79 6.20
N GLN A 142 16.57 -5.68 5.52
CA GLN A 142 15.73 -4.59 6.07
C GLN A 142 14.30 -5.06 6.34
N THR A 143 13.70 -5.81 5.42
CA THR A 143 12.35 -6.37 5.59
C THR A 143 12.32 -7.36 6.76
N LYS A 144 13.29 -8.28 6.82
CA LYS A 144 13.43 -9.24 7.91
C LYS A 144 13.60 -8.55 9.26
N GLY A 145 14.37 -7.46 9.30
CA GLY A 145 14.61 -6.65 10.51
C GLY A 145 13.40 -5.87 11.04
N GLN A 146 12.28 -5.81 10.32
CA GLN A 146 11.04 -5.21 10.81
C GLN A 146 10.24 -6.13 11.75
N PHE A 147 10.59 -7.41 11.80
CA PHE A 147 9.96 -8.40 12.65
C PHE A 147 10.72 -8.55 13.97
N GLU A 148 10.02 -8.88 15.05
CA GLU A 148 10.61 -9.02 16.38
C GLU A 148 11.67 -10.13 16.42
N ASP A 149 11.43 -11.23 15.70
CA ASP A 149 12.33 -12.36 15.60
C ASP A 149 12.13 -13.16 14.29
N GLU A 150 13.00 -14.14 14.06
CA GLU A 150 12.96 -15.00 12.89
C GLU A 150 11.68 -15.86 12.79
N LYS A 151 11.04 -16.17 13.93
CA LYS A 151 9.79 -16.92 13.94
C LYS A 151 8.62 -16.06 13.48
N ALA A 152 8.58 -14.80 13.90
CA ALA A 152 7.58 -13.83 13.45
C ALA A 152 7.71 -13.60 11.93
N PHE A 153 8.94 -13.48 11.41
CA PHE A 153 9.19 -13.38 9.98
C PHE A 153 8.74 -14.63 9.22
N ALA A 154 9.12 -15.84 9.68
CA ALA A 154 8.71 -17.09 9.05
C ALA A 154 7.18 -17.26 9.05
N ALA A 155 6.51 -16.91 10.16
CA ALA A 155 5.05 -16.95 10.24
C ALA A 155 4.37 -15.97 9.26
N ALA A 156 4.96 -14.78 9.06
CA ALA A 156 4.46 -13.82 8.09
C ALA A 156 4.62 -14.32 6.63
N LEU A 157 5.74 -14.97 6.31
CA LEU A 157 5.93 -15.62 5.02
C LEU A 157 4.90 -16.74 4.78
N GLU A 158 4.70 -17.62 5.76
CA GLU A 158 3.71 -18.69 5.68
C GLU A 158 2.28 -18.14 5.48
N GLN A 159 1.93 -17.10 6.23
CA GLN A 159 0.63 -16.42 6.07
C GLN A 159 0.44 -15.83 4.67
N SER A 160 1.51 -15.30 4.08
CA SER A 160 1.52 -14.74 2.73
C SER A 160 1.71 -15.80 1.64
N LYS A 161 1.85 -17.09 2.03
CA LYS A 161 2.15 -18.22 1.13
C LYS A 161 3.43 -18.00 0.29
N LEU A 162 4.41 -17.32 0.86
CA LEU A 162 5.70 -17.02 0.24
C LEU A 162 6.83 -17.78 0.93
N ASP A 163 7.86 -18.11 0.15
CA ASP A 163 9.17 -18.47 0.69
C ASP A 163 10.17 -17.30 0.59
N GLU A 164 11.35 -17.44 1.20
CA GLU A 164 12.38 -16.37 1.15
C GLU A 164 12.84 -16.09 -0.28
N LYS A 165 12.85 -17.08 -1.16
CA LYS A 165 13.24 -16.93 -2.56
C LYS A 165 12.21 -16.12 -3.33
N GLU A 166 10.93 -16.40 -3.10
CA GLU A 166 9.82 -15.67 -3.71
C GLU A 166 9.78 -14.23 -3.20
N LEU A 167 9.98 -14.01 -1.89
CA LEU A 167 10.12 -12.65 -1.36
C LEU A 167 11.29 -11.90 -2.01
N LYS A 168 12.46 -12.53 -2.18
CA LYS A 168 13.60 -11.91 -2.87
C LYS A 168 13.31 -11.62 -4.33
N ALA A 169 12.53 -12.45 -5.02
CA ALA A 169 12.09 -12.19 -6.39
C ALA A 169 11.18 -10.96 -6.44
N GLN A 170 10.19 -10.86 -5.54
CA GLN A 170 9.32 -9.68 -5.45
C GLN A 170 10.11 -8.39 -5.11
N ILE A 171 11.12 -8.49 -4.26
CA ILE A 171 12.03 -7.37 -3.97
C ILE A 171 12.80 -6.97 -5.24
N ALA A 172 13.31 -7.94 -6.00
CA ALA A 172 14.02 -7.68 -7.24
C ALA A 172 13.13 -6.95 -8.26
N ASP A 173 11.90 -7.42 -8.44
CA ASP A 173 10.91 -6.80 -9.32
C ASP A 173 10.57 -5.37 -8.88
N SER A 174 10.40 -5.15 -7.58
CA SER A 174 10.15 -3.81 -7.02
C SER A 174 11.32 -2.85 -7.27
N ILE A 175 12.56 -3.30 -7.04
CA ILE A 175 13.75 -2.48 -7.29
C ILE A 175 13.87 -2.18 -8.79
N GLN A 176 13.70 -3.18 -9.65
CA GLN A 176 13.76 -3.04 -11.10
C GLN A 176 12.71 -2.08 -11.62
N PHE A 177 11.46 -2.21 -11.16
CA PHE A 177 10.35 -1.31 -11.46
C PHE A 177 10.69 0.14 -11.10
N ASN A 178 11.14 0.37 -9.87
CA ASN A 178 11.49 1.72 -9.39
C ASN A 178 12.66 2.33 -10.19
N GLN A 179 13.69 1.54 -10.47
CA GLN A 179 14.81 1.99 -11.30
C GLN A 179 14.39 2.34 -12.73
N TYR A 180 13.44 1.57 -13.29
CA TYR A 180 12.87 1.88 -14.60
C TYR A 180 12.09 3.19 -14.56
N VAL A 181 11.19 3.35 -13.61
CA VAL A 181 10.39 4.57 -13.47
C VAL A 181 11.27 5.80 -13.29
N GLU A 182 12.31 5.71 -12.45
CA GLU A 182 13.25 6.81 -12.24
C GLU A 182 13.99 7.23 -13.51
N LYS A 183 14.41 6.25 -14.33
CA LYS A 183 15.21 6.51 -15.53
C LYS A 183 14.40 6.88 -16.76
N GLU A 184 13.23 6.28 -16.93
CA GLU A 184 12.49 6.28 -18.20
C GLU A 184 11.17 7.06 -18.13
N VAL A 185 10.70 7.40 -16.91
CA VAL A 185 9.42 8.10 -16.68
C VAL A 185 9.67 9.43 -15.93
N PRO A 186 10.38 10.38 -16.56
CA PRO A 186 10.70 11.64 -15.88
C PRO A 186 9.44 12.50 -15.71
N THR A 187 9.26 13.04 -14.51
CA THR A 187 8.06 13.80 -14.13
C THR A 187 8.20 15.32 -14.33
N GLY A 188 9.36 15.80 -14.71
CA GLY A 188 9.64 17.23 -14.77
C GLY A 188 9.73 17.87 -13.36
N GLU A 189 10.16 19.13 -13.34
CA GLU A 189 10.26 19.90 -12.10
C GLU A 189 8.89 20.47 -11.68
N VAL A 190 8.69 20.62 -10.38
CA VAL A 190 7.53 21.34 -9.83
C VAL A 190 7.86 22.82 -9.77
N SER A 191 7.07 23.62 -10.45
CA SER A 191 7.24 25.09 -10.49
C SER A 191 6.68 25.77 -9.24
N GLU A 192 7.20 26.96 -8.96
CA GLU A 192 6.68 27.81 -7.85
C GLU A 192 5.21 28.20 -8.06
N ASP A 193 4.74 28.32 -9.29
CA ASP A 193 3.35 28.65 -9.58
C ASP A 193 2.41 27.47 -9.29
N GLU A 194 2.84 26.24 -9.56
CA GLU A 194 2.09 25.03 -9.17
C GLU A 194 1.98 24.90 -7.64
N ILE A 195 3.08 25.19 -6.93
CA ILE A 195 3.06 25.17 -5.46
C ILE A 195 2.09 26.21 -4.91
N LYS A 196 2.13 27.44 -5.42
CA LYS A 196 1.21 28.51 -5.00
C LYS A 196 -0.24 28.15 -5.29
N LYS A 197 -0.53 27.61 -6.48
CA LYS A 197 -1.87 27.19 -6.89
C LYS A 197 -2.42 26.10 -5.94
N ALA A 198 -1.64 25.05 -5.69
CA ALA A 198 -2.03 24.00 -4.77
C ALA A 198 -2.25 24.52 -3.34
N TYR A 199 -1.43 25.45 -2.87
CA TYR A 199 -1.61 26.09 -1.56
C TYR A 199 -2.93 26.88 -1.48
N GLU A 200 -3.27 27.67 -2.52
CA GLU A 200 -4.53 28.41 -2.55
C GLU A 200 -5.76 27.48 -2.61
N GLU A 201 -5.65 26.32 -3.26
CA GLU A 201 -6.68 25.28 -3.27
C GLU A 201 -6.91 24.72 -1.84
N VAL A 202 -5.82 24.37 -1.12
CA VAL A 202 -5.89 23.90 0.28
C VAL A 202 -6.50 24.98 1.17
N LYS A 203 -6.10 26.24 1.01
CA LYS A 203 -6.62 27.37 1.77
C LYS A 203 -8.13 27.55 1.55
N THR A 204 -8.58 27.49 0.29
CA THR A 204 -10.00 27.62 -0.06
C THR A 204 -10.84 26.49 0.55
N GLN A 205 -10.33 25.26 0.56
CA GLN A 205 -10.98 24.12 1.18
C GLN A 205 -11.05 24.25 2.72
N SER A 206 -10.03 24.83 3.33
CA SER A 206 -9.94 25.00 4.80
C SER A 206 -10.76 26.18 5.31
N GLU A 207 -11.02 27.22 4.50
CA GLU A 207 -11.87 28.36 4.87
C GLU A 207 -13.32 27.96 5.22
N GLY A 208 -13.78 26.78 4.73
CA GLY A 208 -15.07 26.20 5.10
C GLY A 208 -15.07 25.37 6.39
N ALA A 209 -13.91 25.12 7.01
CA ALA A 209 -13.75 24.14 8.10
C ALA A 209 -13.28 24.76 9.44
N ASP A 210 -13.23 26.08 9.59
CA ASP A 210 -12.71 26.80 10.79
C ASP A 210 -11.30 26.32 11.23
N GLN A 211 -10.48 25.86 10.29
CA GLN A 211 -9.11 25.43 10.56
C GLN A 211 -8.12 26.51 10.13
N GLU A 212 -7.16 26.82 11.02
CA GLU A 212 -6.06 27.71 10.70
C GLU A 212 -5.13 27.07 9.65
N VAL A 213 -5.04 27.66 8.46
CA VAL A 213 -4.16 27.18 7.40
C VAL A 213 -2.70 27.58 7.71
N PRO A 214 -1.76 26.64 7.78
CA PRO A 214 -0.36 26.96 7.98
C PRO A 214 0.16 27.89 6.87
N LYS A 215 1.20 28.68 7.15
CA LYS A 215 1.80 29.55 6.13
C LYS A 215 2.43 28.72 5.02
N LEU A 216 2.40 29.24 3.79
CA LEU A 216 3.01 28.57 2.63
C LEU A 216 4.46 28.14 2.89
N GLU A 217 5.24 28.95 3.59
CA GLU A 217 6.64 28.67 3.92
C GLU A 217 6.82 27.40 4.75
N ASP A 218 5.85 27.11 5.63
CA ASP A 218 5.91 25.96 6.54
C ASP A 218 5.50 24.64 5.84
N VAL A 219 4.69 24.72 4.78
CA VAL A 219 4.13 23.54 4.06
C VAL A 219 4.63 23.41 2.61
N LYS A 220 5.48 24.34 2.16
CA LYS A 220 5.95 24.40 0.76
C LYS A 220 6.57 23.09 0.29
N GLU A 221 7.47 22.50 1.07
CA GLU A 221 8.14 21.25 0.70
C GLU A 221 7.16 20.06 0.67
N GLN A 222 6.19 20.06 1.57
CA GLN A 222 5.13 19.03 1.58
C GLN A 222 4.23 19.14 0.35
N ILE A 223 3.81 20.36 -0.01
CA ILE A 223 3.02 20.61 -1.22
C ILE A 223 3.82 20.22 -2.46
N LYS A 224 5.08 20.60 -2.53
CA LYS A 224 5.97 20.24 -3.64
C LYS A 224 6.09 18.72 -3.79
N ALA A 225 6.30 17.99 -2.67
CA ALA A 225 6.35 16.53 -2.69
C ALA A 225 5.05 15.90 -3.15
N SER A 226 3.90 16.43 -2.72
CA SER A 226 2.57 15.97 -3.15
C SER A 226 2.35 16.18 -4.64
N ILE A 227 2.69 17.37 -5.18
CA ILE A 227 2.60 17.64 -6.63
C ILE A 227 3.53 16.72 -7.41
N GLN A 228 4.77 16.53 -6.93
CA GLN A 228 5.73 15.63 -7.56
C GLN A 228 5.20 14.20 -7.65
N GLN A 229 4.61 13.70 -6.55
CA GLN A 229 4.00 12.37 -6.51
C GLN A 229 2.80 12.26 -7.45
N GLN A 230 1.95 13.28 -7.50
CA GLN A 230 0.80 13.30 -8.43
C GLN A 230 1.25 13.30 -9.89
N LYS A 231 2.23 14.14 -10.26
CA LYS A 231 2.83 14.14 -11.60
C LYS A 231 3.43 12.79 -11.96
N GLN A 232 4.13 12.16 -11.01
CA GLN A 232 4.71 10.83 -11.22
C GLN A 232 3.64 9.78 -11.52
N GLN A 233 2.54 9.80 -10.76
CA GLN A 233 1.43 8.88 -11.00
C GLN A 233 0.77 9.12 -12.36
N GLU A 234 0.55 10.39 -12.75
CA GLU A 234 -0.06 10.74 -14.03
C GLU A 234 0.82 10.33 -15.21
N VAL A 235 2.12 10.68 -15.18
CA VAL A 235 3.07 10.32 -16.26
C VAL A 235 3.26 8.80 -16.32
N LEU A 236 3.30 8.12 -15.18
CA LEU A 236 3.39 6.66 -15.12
C LEU A 236 2.14 6.00 -15.72
N ALA A 237 0.95 6.47 -15.36
CA ALA A 237 -0.30 5.96 -15.94
C ALA A 237 -0.32 6.12 -17.47
N GLN A 238 0.02 7.29 -17.98
CA GLN A 238 0.12 7.53 -19.43
C GLN A 238 1.16 6.62 -20.08
N HIS A 239 2.32 6.44 -19.44
CA HIS A 239 3.36 5.54 -19.92
C HIS A 239 2.90 4.07 -20.00
N VAL A 240 2.18 3.60 -18.98
CA VAL A 240 1.57 2.26 -18.96
C VAL A 240 0.53 2.11 -20.06
N ASP A 241 -0.29 3.13 -20.31
CA ASP A 241 -1.27 3.10 -21.39
C ASP A 241 -0.59 3.02 -22.77
N ASP A 242 0.48 3.77 -22.97
CA ASP A 242 1.30 3.68 -24.19
C ASP A 242 1.93 2.29 -24.37
N LEU A 243 2.30 1.62 -23.28
CA LEU A 243 2.82 0.25 -23.31
C LEU A 243 1.71 -0.78 -23.58
N LYS A 244 0.51 -0.58 -23.04
CA LYS A 244 -0.67 -1.40 -23.32
C LYS A 244 -1.05 -1.35 -24.81
N GLU A 245 -0.99 -0.16 -25.42
CA GLU A 245 -1.28 0.01 -26.86
C GLU A 245 -0.28 -0.73 -27.76
N LYS A 246 0.98 -0.82 -27.34
CA LYS A 246 2.06 -1.50 -28.09
C LYS A 246 2.16 -2.99 -27.77
N GLY A 247 1.70 -3.39 -26.60
CA GLY A 247 1.74 -4.74 -26.11
C GLY A 247 0.49 -5.55 -26.48
N LYS A 248 0.57 -6.85 -26.20
CA LYS A 248 -0.59 -7.76 -26.33
C LYS A 248 -1.06 -8.13 -24.94
N VAL A 249 -2.25 -7.66 -24.57
CA VAL A 249 -2.87 -7.92 -23.26
C VAL A 249 -4.13 -8.75 -23.47
N ASP A 250 -4.25 -9.87 -22.77
CA ASP A 250 -5.40 -10.78 -22.83
C ASP A 250 -5.85 -11.13 -21.39
N ILE A 251 -6.95 -10.50 -20.93
CA ILE A 251 -7.53 -10.71 -19.60
C ILE A 251 -8.41 -11.94 -19.63
N LYS A 252 -8.27 -12.83 -18.61
CA LYS A 252 -8.91 -14.16 -18.56
C LYS A 252 -10.02 -14.28 -17.51
N ILE A 253 -10.13 -13.33 -16.56
CA ILE A 253 -11.13 -13.33 -15.48
C ILE A 253 -12.07 -12.14 -15.53
#